data_3f0327b85eee3a297496ceb8a8bbf67e
#
_entry.id   3f0327b85eee3a297496ceb8a8bbf67e
#
_cell.length_a   1.000
_cell.length_b   1.000
_cell.length_c   1.000
_cell.angle_alpha   90.00
_cell.angle_beta   90.00
_cell.angle_gamma   90.00
#
_symmetry.space_group_name_H-M   'P 1'
#
loop_
_entity.id
_entity.type
_entity.pdbx_description
1 polymer ?
#
loop_
_entity_poly.entity_id
_entity_poly.type
_entity_poly.pdbx_seq_one_letter_code
_entity_poly.pdbx_strand_id
1 'polypeptide(L)'
;MLLVQAVPLNTHRHGKNNRRCPESGFAAALTLRRAGHHVQIYERSSLNNEIGAAIHVCPNASRGLAALGLDPVAARFVTAKKSWRADSATLTCFHEADEGYISEKFGAPWWWCHRVDLHEALKVLALGEKGEGKPAVVHLKKEVRSYDAEAGSVTFTDGSVASGDLVVAADGVHSKAVETVIGYPNPALPTEKYNFCYRFLIPTAEIAADPETAIWTEGDDGRIKVIVTEGRRLVWYPCRNNEQHNFVAIFSTDDEVKNVEDYRTPLEVSALLETYKGFHPSVLAVLKKARDLKQWPLLFRAPLPTWRRGKLALLGDAAHPMLPHQGQGGAQAIEDALALGLLLTGAMPETLQSRLSLYEGLRLNRASAIQHFSNAGQDEPEKIREAAGKYMDADKVPKNPEEFFEFNFGYDVIHDAKLALQKEVPGWEVPEKFFESEPRRGTYP
;
A
#
# COMPACT_ATOMS: atom_id res chain seq x y z
N MET A 1 -1.85 -3.85 28.89
CA MET A 1 -0.77 -4.08 27.91
C MET A 1 -1.14 -5.34 27.16
N LEU A 2 -1.36 -5.24 25.86
CA LEU A 2 -1.75 -6.38 25.04
C LEU A 2 -0.51 -7.01 24.40
N LEU A 3 -0.48 -8.34 24.31
CA LEU A 3 0.44 -9.05 23.45
C LEU A 3 -0.17 -9.10 22.05
N VAL A 4 0.41 -8.40 21.10
CA VAL A 4 -0.09 -8.32 19.73
C VAL A 4 0.80 -9.15 18.82
N GLN A 5 0.18 -9.99 18.01
CA GLN A 5 0.87 -10.77 16.98
C GLN A 5 0.54 -10.21 15.60
N ALA A 6 1.53 -9.65 14.94
CA ALA A 6 1.42 -9.28 13.54
C ALA A 6 1.93 -10.44 12.69
N VAL A 7 1.09 -10.96 11.79
CA VAL A 7 1.42 -12.10 10.95
C VAL A 7 1.44 -11.68 9.49
N PRO A 8 2.59 -11.80 8.81
CA PRO A 8 2.69 -11.53 7.38
C PRO A 8 2.66 -12.79 6.51
N LEU A 9 2.11 -12.62 5.34
CA LEU A 9 2.01 -13.39 4.08
C LEU A 9 2.15 -14.91 4.02
N ASN A 10 1.10 -15.50 3.42
CA ASN A 10 1.02 -16.91 3.04
C ASN A 10 0.86 -17.07 1.52
N THR A 11 1.62 -17.98 0.88
CA THR A 11 1.30 -18.56 -0.42
C THR A 11 1.91 -19.94 -0.57
N HIS A 12 1.16 -20.85 -1.22
CA HIS A 12 1.47 -22.29 -1.31
C HIS A 12 2.60 -22.66 -2.27
N ARG A 13 3.36 -23.65 -1.82
CA ARG A 13 4.19 -24.71 -2.42
C ARG A 13 5.18 -24.42 -3.56
N HIS A 14 6.41 -24.84 -3.28
CA HIS A 14 7.56 -25.23 -4.10
C HIS A 14 8.32 -24.13 -4.86
N GLY A 15 9.55 -23.86 -4.40
CA GLY A 15 10.59 -23.11 -5.09
C GLY A 15 11.09 -21.88 -4.34
N LYS A 16 12.37 -21.88 -4.11
CA LYS A 16 13.17 -20.90 -3.37
C LYS A 16 12.84 -19.44 -3.68
N ASN A 17 12.60 -18.67 -2.59
CA ASN A 17 12.90 -17.26 -2.37
C ASN A 17 12.11 -16.17 -3.09
N ASN A 18 11.75 -15.22 -2.28
CA ASN A 18 11.40 -13.81 -2.39
C ASN A 18 9.96 -13.50 -2.06
N ARG A 19 9.70 -13.31 -0.75
CA ARG A 19 8.37 -12.82 -0.34
C ARG A 19 8.50 -11.90 0.86
N ARG A 20 7.71 -10.87 0.85
CA ARG A 20 7.80 -9.61 1.57
C ARG A 20 7.03 -9.69 2.87
N CYS A 21 7.59 -9.20 3.97
CA CYS A 21 6.78 -8.61 5.02
C CYS A 21 6.13 -7.38 4.39
N PRO A 22 4.79 -7.28 4.29
CA PRO A 22 4.16 -6.08 3.78
C PRO A 22 4.55 -4.90 4.65
N GLU A 23 4.69 -3.74 4.05
CA GLU A 23 4.91 -2.47 4.74
C GLU A 23 3.89 -2.25 5.86
N SER A 24 2.68 -2.78 5.67
CA SER A 24 1.59 -2.80 6.65
C SER A 24 1.95 -3.49 7.97
N GLY A 25 2.69 -4.59 7.94
CA GLY A 25 3.08 -5.33 9.15
C GLY A 25 4.03 -4.54 10.04
N PHE A 26 5.07 -3.89 9.47
CA PHE A 26 5.97 -3.03 10.24
C PHE A 26 5.33 -1.71 10.64
N ALA A 27 4.47 -1.12 9.82
CA ALA A 27 3.71 0.06 10.20
C ALA A 27 2.80 -0.22 11.40
N ALA A 28 2.06 -1.35 11.38
CA ALA A 28 1.24 -1.78 12.52
C ALA A 28 2.11 -2.07 13.76
N ALA A 29 3.24 -2.75 13.61
CA ALA A 29 4.14 -3.01 14.71
C ALA A 29 4.69 -1.74 15.33
N LEU A 30 5.04 -0.74 14.51
CA LEU A 30 5.49 0.58 14.97
C LEU A 30 4.41 1.28 15.79
N THR A 31 3.19 1.40 15.26
CA THR A 31 2.11 2.13 15.93
C THR A 31 1.64 1.41 17.21
N LEU A 32 1.59 0.08 17.19
CA LEU A 32 1.21 -0.72 18.35
C LEU A 32 2.27 -0.67 19.47
N ARG A 33 3.57 -0.68 19.13
CA ARG A 33 4.60 -0.46 20.16
C ARG A 33 4.49 0.93 20.79
N ARG A 34 4.22 1.97 19.94
CA ARG A 34 3.99 3.35 20.43
C ARG A 34 2.77 3.44 21.32
N ALA A 35 1.78 2.61 21.11
CA ALA A 35 0.61 2.44 21.99
C ALA A 35 0.94 1.70 23.31
N GLY A 36 2.17 1.25 23.52
CA GLY A 36 2.63 0.56 24.72
C GLY A 36 2.45 -0.95 24.70
N HIS A 37 2.12 -1.54 23.56
CA HIS A 37 1.94 -3.00 23.43
C HIS A 37 3.23 -3.75 23.19
N HIS A 38 3.28 -5.02 23.58
CA HIS A 38 4.35 -5.95 23.20
C HIS A 38 4.02 -6.59 21.85
N VAL A 39 4.84 -6.36 20.84
CA VAL A 39 4.59 -6.79 19.48
C VAL A 39 5.55 -7.89 19.06
N GLN A 40 4.99 -9.00 18.56
CA GLN A 40 5.71 -10.11 17.95
C GLN A 40 5.32 -10.18 16.48
N ILE A 41 6.29 -10.17 15.58
CA ILE A 41 6.09 -10.26 14.13
C ILE A 41 6.55 -11.63 13.66
N TYR A 42 5.70 -12.34 12.91
CA TYR A 42 6.02 -13.64 12.35
C TYR A 42 6.07 -13.56 10.84
N GLU A 43 7.26 -13.68 10.26
CA GLU A 43 7.52 -13.55 8.82
C GLU A 43 7.99 -14.88 8.26
N ARG A 44 7.37 -15.32 7.14
CA ARG A 44 7.75 -16.57 6.48
C ARG A 44 9.05 -16.48 5.70
N SER A 45 9.42 -15.30 5.19
CA SER A 45 10.65 -15.06 4.44
C SER A 45 11.87 -14.99 5.37
N SER A 46 13.05 -14.98 4.75
CA SER A 46 14.30 -14.69 5.45
C SER A 46 14.66 -13.20 5.43
N LEU A 47 13.84 -12.35 4.82
CA LEU A 47 14.08 -10.92 4.57
C LEU A 47 15.35 -10.58 3.75
N ASN A 48 16.04 -11.59 3.20
CA ASN A 48 17.36 -11.40 2.58
C ASN A 48 17.31 -11.04 1.09
N ASN A 49 16.14 -11.12 0.44
CA ASN A 49 16.01 -10.90 -1.01
C ASN A 49 14.71 -10.19 -1.33
N GLU A 50 14.64 -8.92 -1.06
CA GLU A 50 13.47 -8.11 -1.41
C GLU A 50 13.54 -7.64 -2.87
N ILE A 51 12.58 -8.08 -3.68
CA ILE A 51 12.39 -7.53 -5.02
C ILE A 51 11.54 -6.28 -4.88
N GLY A 52 12.16 -5.12 -5.15
CA GLY A 52 11.50 -3.83 -5.06
C GLY A 52 10.97 -3.35 -6.41
N ALA A 53 9.71 -2.92 -6.44
CA ALA A 53 9.19 -1.90 -7.34
C ALA A 53 8.98 -0.65 -6.48
N ALA A 54 8.77 0.51 -7.08
CA ALA A 54 8.42 1.67 -6.28
C ALA A 54 6.93 1.69 -5.91
N ILE A 55 6.60 2.49 -4.92
CA ILE A 55 5.26 2.70 -4.37
C ILE A 55 5.07 4.18 -4.07
N HIS A 56 3.83 4.64 -4.12
CA HIS A 56 3.45 5.96 -3.63
C HIS A 56 3.15 5.92 -2.13
N VAL A 57 3.62 6.93 -1.40
CA VAL A 57 3.17 7.25 -0.05
C VAL A 57 2.49 8.61 -0.12
N CYS A 58 1.17 8.57 -0.19
CA CYS A 58 0.34 9.76 -0.36
C CYS A 58 0.20 10.55 0.94
N PRO A 59 -0.21 11.84 0.90
CA PRO A 59 -0.32 12.73 2.06
C PRO A 59 -1.10 12.17 3.25
N ASN A 60 -2.17 11.44 3.02
CA ASN A 60 -2.95 10.76 4.06
C ASN A 60 -2.14 9.73 4.87
N ALA A 61 -1.07 9.17 4.29
CA ALA A 61 -0.16 8.23 4.94
C ALA A 61 1.16 8.90 5.39
N SER A 62 1.75 9.74 4.54
CA SER A 62 3.05 10.37 4.82
C SER A 62 3.00 11.29 6.03
N ARG A 63 1.85 11.92 6.32
CA ARG A 63 1.60 12.71 7.53
C ARG A 63 1.90 11.92 8.80
N GLY A 64 1.31 10.73 8.92
CA GLY A 64 1.54 9.87 10.07
C GLY A 64 2.95 9.30 10.14
N LEU A 65 3.51 8.88 8.99
CA LEU A 65 4.87 8.35 8.95
C LEU A 65 5.92 9.39 9.34
N ALA A 66 5.79 10.62 8.83
CA ALA A 66 6.69 11.71 9.21
C ALA A 66 6.59 12.02 10.72
N ALA A 67 5.37 12.07 11.26
CA ALA A 67 5.14 12.27 12.69
C ALA A 67 5.70 11.13 13.54
N LEU A 68 5.69 9.90 13.07
CA LEU A 68 6.31 8.73 13.71
C LEU A 68 7.85 8.71 13.62
N GLY A 69 8.44 9.71 12.95
CA GLY A 69 9.90 9.87 12.86
C GLY A 69 10.56 9.25 11.64
N LEU A 70 9.77 8.93 10.58
CA LEU A 70 10.35 8.48 9.31
C LEU A 70 11.08 9.66 8.65
N ASP A 71 12.38 9.47 8.38
CA ASP A 71 13.22 10.43 7.65
C ASP A 71 13.20 10.10 6.15
N PRO A 72 12.53 10.90 5.32
CA PRO A 72 12.43 10.65 3.88
C PRO A 72 13.78 10.81 3.15
N VAL A 73 14.69 11.63 3.67
CA VAL A 73 16.01 11.84 3.08
C VAL A 73 16.88 10.61 3.29
N ALA A 74 16.94 10.12 4.54
CA ALA A 74 17.68 8.89 4.85
C ALA A 74 17.09 7.67 4.13
N ALA A 75 15.77 7.64 3.93
CA ALA A 75 15.05 6.61 3.19
C ALA A 75 15.09 6.82 1.65
N ARG A 76 15.78 7.87 1.16
CA ARG A 76 15.99 8.14 -0.27
C ARG A 76 14.67 8.35 -1.04
N PHE A 77 13.64 8.89 -0.40
CA PHE A 77 12.37 9.16 -1.04
C PHE A 77 12.45 10.35 -1.98
N VAL A 78 11.65 10.34 -3.03
CA VAL A 78 11.48 11.46 -3.96
C VAL A 78 10.15 12.13 -3.67
N THR A 79 10.15 13.43 -3.46
CA THR A 79 8.91 14.20 -3.32
C THR A 79 8.34 14.50 -4.70
N ALA A 80 7.03 14.26 -4.88
CA ALA A 80 6.31 14.61 -6.08
C ALA A 80 6.36 16.13 -6.31
N LYS A 81 6.73 16.54 -7.52
CA LYS A 81 6.80 17.95 -7.90
C LYS A 81 5.95 18.25 -9.12
N LYS A 82 5.82 17.30 -10.03
CA LYS A 82 5.10 17.49 -11.30
C LYS A 82 4.37 16.22 -11.71
N SER A 83 3.25 16.39 -12.37
CA SER A 83 2.56 15.33 -13.10
C SER A 83 2.42 15.68 -14.58
N TRP A 84 2.53 14.68 -15.43
CA TRP A 84 2.40 14.83 -16.87
C TRP A 84 1.68 13.62 -17.47
N ARG A 85 0.66 13.88 -18.30
CA ARG A 85 -0.12 12.84 -18.96
C ARG A 85 -0.21 13.10 -20.46
N ALA A 86 0.00 12.07 -21.26
CA ALA A 86 0.06 12.21 -22.72
C ALA A 86 -0.51 10.99 -23.43
N ASP A 87 -0.89 11.22 -24.69
CA ASP A 87 -1.20 10.18 -25.67
C ASP A 87 0.02 9.33 -25.98
N SER A 88 -0.18 8.04 -26.16
CA SER A 88 0.89 7.08 -26.30
C SER A 88 1.67 7.17 -27.62
N ALA A 89 1.00 7.52 -28.71
CA ALA A 89 1.60 7.52 -30.05
C ALA A 89 2.25 8.87 -30.39
N THR A 90 1.60 9.97 -30.00
CA THR A 90 1.99 11.32 -30.40
C THR A 90 2.71 12.09 -29.31
N LEU A 91 2.65 11.63 -28.06
CA LEU A 91 3.07 12.34 -26.84
C LEU A 91 2.38 13.70 -26.69
N THR A 92 1.24 13.91 -27.34
CA THR A 92 0.43 15.09 -27.11
C THR A 92 0.03 15.14 -25.64
N CYS A 93 0.52 16.15 -24.93
CA CYS A 93 0.20 16.38 -23.53
C CYS A 93 -1.25 16.87 -23.41
N PHE A 94 -2.05 16.21 -22.60
CA PHE A 94 -3.42 16.64 -22.27
C PHE A 94 -3.60 17.02 -20.80
N HIS A 95 -2.57 16.78 -19.96
CA HIS A 95 -2.56 17.23 -18.58
C HIS A 95 -1.12 17.41 -18.11
N GLU A 96 -0.80 18.58 -17.61
CA GLU A 96 0.44 18.85 -16.87
C GLU A 96 0.08 19.72 -15.65
N ALA A 97 0.61 19.34 -14.48
CA ALA A 97 0.38 20.09 -13.25
C ALA A 97 1.68 20.17 -12.41
N ASP A 98 1.80 21.28 -11.69
CA ASP A 98 2.75 21.43 -10.59
C ASP A 98 2.10 20.83 -9.34
N GLU A 99 2.78 19.87 -8.70
CA GLU A 99 2.31 19.17 -7.50
C GLU A 99 2.96 19.72 -6.22
N GLY A 100 3.74 20.77 -6.33
CA GLY A 100 4.44 21.38 -5.19
C GLY A 100 3.50 21.91 -4.11
N TYR A 101 2.26 22.29 -4.47
CA TYR A 101 1.24 22.76 -3.54
C TYR A 101 0.70 21.68 -2.58
N ILE A 102 0.90 20.39 -2.90
CA ILE A 102 0.31 19.26 -2.16
C ILE A 102 0.71 19.28 -0.68
N SER A 103 1.98 19.53 -0.40
CA SER A 103 2.47 19.55 0.99
C SER A 103 1.83 20.65 1.83
N GLU A 104 1.55 21.81 1.24
CA GLU A 104 0.89 22.91 1.92
C GLU A 104 -0.62 22.63 2.08
N LYS A 105 -1.28 22.25 0.98
CA LYS A 105 -2.72 21.99 0.96
C LYS A 105 -3.13 20.88 1.93
N PHE A 106 -2.37 19.77 1.95
CA PHE A 106 -2.73 18.59 2.74
C PHE A 106 -1.86 18.37 4.00
N GLY A 107 -0.93 19.27 4.28
CA GLY A 107 -0.06 19.21 5.46
C GLY A 107 1.04 18.14 5.42
N ALA A 108 1.19 17.43 4.30
CA ALA A 108 2.17 16.36 4.15
C ALA A 108 2.58 16.16 2.69
N PRO A 109 3.83 15.76 2.41
CA PRO A 109 4.31 15.54 1.05
C PRO A 109 3.74 14.26 0.44
N TRP A 110 3.68 14.25 -0.89
CA TRP A 110 3.47 13.04 -1.66
C TRP A 110 4.83 12.46 -2.03
N TRP A 111 5.15 11.24 -1.53
CA TRP A 111 6.43 10.60 -1.75
C TRP A 111 6.35 9.43 -2.72
N TRP A 112 7.39 9.29 -3.54
CA TRP A 112 7.65 8.11 -4.33
C TRP A 112 8.85 7.37 -3.76
N CYS A 113 8.61 6.14 -3.37
CA CYS A 113 9.55 5.35 -2.60
C CYS A 113 9.88 4.06 -3.34
N HIS A 114 11.12 3.62 -3.30
CA HIS A 114 11.40 2.23 -3.56
C HIS A 114 10.88 1.39 -2.38
N ARG A 115 10.15 0.30 -2.65
CA ARG A 115 9.49 -0.47 -1.58
C ARG A 115 10.45 -1.01 -0.53
N VAL A 116 11.65 -1.44 -0.95
CA VAL A 116 12.68 -1.91 -0.01
C VAL A 116 13.10 -0.79 0.93
N ASP A 117 13.25 0.43 0.42
CA ASP A 117 13.69 1.55 1.24
C ASP A 117 12.62 1.96 2.26
N LEU A 118 11.33 1.96 1.85
CA LEU A 118 10.21 2.15 2.79
C LEU A 118 10.15 1.04 3.84
N HIS A 119 10.29 -0.21 3.41
CA HIS A 119 10.26 -1.37 4.29
C HIS A 119 11.40 -1.31 5.33
N GLU A 120 12.64 -1.02 4.92
CA GLU A 120 13.77 -0.88 5.82
C GLU A 120 13.59 0.30 6.79
N ALA A 121 13.06 1.44 6.32
CA ALA A 121 12.76 2.57 7.20
C ALA A 121 11.74 2.21 8.28
N LEU A 122 10.64 1.56 7.91
CA LEU A 122 9.63 1.10 8.86
C LEU A 122 10.17 0.03 9.82
N LYS A 123 10.99 -0.89 9.32
CA LYS A 123 11.65 -1.92 10.13
C LYS A 123 12.59 -1.29 11.16
N VAL A 124 13.41 -0.31 10.78
CA VAL A 124 14.28 0.41 11.71
C VAL A 124 13.46 1.08 12.83
N LEU A 125 12.35 1.72 12.49
CA LEU A 125 11.47 2.36 13.46
C LEU A 125 10.74 1.35 14.35
N ALA A 126 10.30 0.21 13.82
CA ALA A 126 9.57 -0.79 14.58
C ALA A 126 10.47 -1.61 15.52
N LEU A 127 11.70 -1.92 15.11
CA LEU A 127 12.63 -2.82 15.82
C LEU A 127 13.74 -2.09 16.57
N GLY A 128 13.98 -0.80 16.25
CA GLY A 128 15.05 0.00 16.89
C GLY A 128 14.70 0.43 18.31
N GLU A 129 15.74 0.79 19.07
CA GLU A 129 15.59 1.25 20.46
C GLU A 129 14.99 2.68 20.57
N LYS A 130 15.04 3.46 19.49
CA LYS A 130 14.48 4.83 19.49
C LYS A 130 12.96 4.83 19.54
N GLY A 131 12.42 5.81 20.26
CA GLY A 131 11.00 6.08 20.39
C GLY A 131 10.32 5.28 21.48
N GLU A 132 9.04 5.60 21.73
CA GLU A 132 8.27 5.04 22.83
C GLU A 132 7.93 3.56 22.58
N GLY A 133 7.76 2.83 23.68
CA GLY A 133 7.40 1.41 23.68
C GLY A 133 8.61 0.47 23.44
N LYS A 134 8.45 -0.79 23.80
CA LYS A 134 9.49 -1.81 23.56
C LYS A 134 9.62 -2.11 22.08
N PRO A 135 10.86 -2.28 21.54
CA PRO A 135 11.06 -2.75 20.20
C PRO A 135 10.26 -4.02 19.90
N ALA A 136 9.66 -4.08 18.71
CA ALA A 136 9.00 -5.30 18.25
C ALA A 136 10.02 -6.41 17.99
N VAL A 137 9.62 -7.66 18.14
CA VAL A 137 10.47 -8.84 17.89
C VAL A 137 10.03 -9.54 16.63
N VAL A 138 10.98 -9.87 15.74
CA VAL A 138 10.71 -10.58 14.48
C VAL A 138 11.12 -12.03 14.57
N HIS A 139 10.21 -12.92 14.19
CA HIS A 139 10.42 -14.35 14.02
C HIS A 139 10.37 -14.69 12.52
N LEU A 140 11.51 -15.04 11.94
CA LEU A 140 11.62 -15.37 10.52
C LEU A 140 11.30 -16.84 10.25
N LYS A 141 10.98 -17.17 8.98
CA LYS A 141 10.63 -18.51 8.50
C LYS A 141 9.40 -19.12 9.20
N LYS A 142 8.46 -18.24 9.62
CA LYS A 142 7.20 -18.61 10.28
C LYS A 142 6.03 -18.43 9.32
N GLU A 143 5.80 -19.44 8.47
CA GLU A 143 4.66 -19.46 7.55
C GLU A 143 3.39 -19.91 8.28
N VAL A 144 2.32 -19.12 8.17
CA VAL A 144 1.04 -19.43 8.81
C VAL A 144 0.33 -20.57 8.08
N ARG A 145 -0.10 -21.55 8.86
CA ARG A 145 -0.98 -22.64 8.44
C ARG A 145 -2.43 -22.31 8.65
N SER A 146 -2.78 -21.82 9.84
CA SER A 146 -4.17 -21.49 10.21
C SER A 146 -4.23 -20.48 11.35
N TYR A 147 -5.38 -19.83 11.47
CA TYR A 147 -5.73 -18.90 12.54
C TYR A 147 -6.85 -19.48 13.41
N ASP A 148 -6.78 -19.24 14.73
CA ASP A 148 -7.89 -19.40 15.65
C ASP A 148 -8.25 -18.04 16.22
N ALA A 149 -9.35 -17.48 15.72
CA ALA A 149 -9.80 -16.14 16.05
C ALA A 149 -10.28 -16.03 17.52
N GLU A 150 -10.88 -17.08 18.06
CA GLU A 150 -11.42 -17.07 19.42
C GLU A 150 -10.29 -17.23 20.46
N ALA A 151 -9.37 -18.15 20.21
CA ALA A 151 -8.20 -18.31 21.06
C ALA A 151 -7.18 -17.16 20.94
N GLY A 152 -7.18 -16.43 19.83
CA GLY A 152 -6.15 -15.43 19.52
C GLY A 152 -4.80 -16.12 19.22
N SER A 153 -4.85 -17.20 18.45
CA SER A 153 -3.65 -17.99 18.16
C SER A 153 -3.44 -18.24 16.67
N VAL A 154 -2.18 -18.54 16.34
CA VAL A 154 -1.73 -18.83 14.99
C VAL A 154 -0.92 -20.12 15.01
N THR A 155 -1.26 -21.06 14.13
CA THR A 155 -0.46 -22.29 13.92
C THR A 155 0.39 -22.11 12.66
N PHE A 156 1.68 -22.40 12.78
CA PHE A 156 2.62 -22.34 11.66
C PHE A 156 2.78 -23.69 10.95
N THR A 157 3.36 -23.64 9.75
CA THR A 157 3.61 -24.87 8.95
C THR A 157 4.61 -25.81 9.58
N ASP A 158 5.49 -25.33 10.46
CA ASP A 158 6.42 -26.12 11.26
C ASP A 158 5.77 -26.78 12.50
N GLY A 159 4.46 -26.59 12.69
CA GLY A 159 3.69 -27.12 13.81
C GLY A 159 3.75 -26.29 15.09
N SER A 160 4.58 -25.26 15.15
CA SER A 160 4.60 -24.35 16.31
C SER A 160 3.35 -23.47 16.35
N VAL A 161 3.02 -23.02 17.55
CA VAL A 161 1.85 -22.14 17.80
C VAL A 161 2.33 -20.89 18.51
N ALA A 162 1.74 -19.77 18.16
CA ALA A 162 1.88 -18.52 18.89
C ALA A 162 0.50 -17.98 19.29
N SER A 163 0.39 -17.39 20.48
CA SER A 163 -0.87 -16.85 21.02
C SER A 163 -0.69 -15.47 21.62
N GLY A 164 -1.71 -14.62 21.52
CA GLY A 164 -1.70 -13.27 22.04
C GLY A 164 -3.10 -12.78 22.39
N ASP A 165 -3.17 -11.59 22.96
CA ASP A 165 -4.44 -10.92 23.22
C ASP A 165 -5.12 -10.46 21.93
N LEU A 166 -4.30 -10.18 20.88
CA LEU A 166 -4.74 -9.80 19.55
C LEU A 166 -3.82 -10.42 18.50
N VAL A 167 -4.38 -10.94 17.45
CA VAL A 167 -3.69 -11.32 16.20
C VAL A 167 -4.08 -10.34 15.10
N VAL A 168 -3.09 -9.70 14.48
CA VAL A 168 -3.29 -8.82 13.32
C VAL A 168 -2.76 -9.53 12.09
N ALA A 169 -3.66 -9.88 11.17
CA ALA A 169 -3.32 -10.47 9.90
C ALA A 169 -3.03 -9.38 8.88
N ALA A 170 -1.73 -9.15 8.61
CA ALA A 170 -1.19 -8.25 7.60
C ALA A 170 -0.52 -9.06 6.48
N ASP A 171 -1.05 -10.24 6.17
CA ASP A 171 -0.46 -11.26 5.30
C ASP A 171 -0.87 -11.13 3.82
N GLY A 172 -1.41 -9.95 3.44
CA GLY A 172 -1.59 -9.50 2.05
C GLY A 172 -2.76 -10.17 1.32
N VAL A 173 -2.78 -9.98 0.00
CA VAL A 173 -3.91 -10.35 -0.87
C VAL A 173 -4.31 -11.84 -0.81
N HIS A 174 -3.38 -12.73 -0.47
CA HIS A 174 -3.62 -14.17 -0.33
C HIS A 174 -3.82 -14.62 1.13
N SER A 175 -4.25 -13.70 2.00
CA SER A 175 -4.45 -13.98 3.42
C SER A 175 -5.41 -15.14 3.66
N LYS A 176 -4.96 -16.09 4.49
CA LYS A 176 -5.82 -17.17 5.01
C LYS A 176 -6.74 -16.71 6.15
N ALA A 177 -6.42 -15.57 6.76
CA ALA A 177 -7.24 -14.99 7.81
C ALA A 177 -8.63 -14.56 7.33
N VAL A 178 -8.75 -14.22 6.03
CA VAL A 178 -10.02 -13.79 5.43
C VAL A 178 -11.11 -14.83 5.64
N GLU A 179 -10.86 -16.08 5.23
CA GLU A 179 -11.85 -17.15 5.40
C GLU A 179 -12.17 -17.39 6.88
N THR A 180 -11.18 -17.27 7.77
CA THR A 180 -11.42 -17.37 9.22
C THR A 180 -12.33 -16.26 9.71
N VAL A 181 -12.14 -15.02 9.22
CA VAL A 181 -12.93 -13.86 9.66
C VAL A 181 -14.36 -13.91 9.13
N ILE A 182 -14.56 -14.15 7.83
CA ILE A 182 -15.89 -14.06 7.20
C ILE A 182 -16.63 -15.39 7.13
N GLY A 183 -15.95 -16.53 7.35
CA GLY A 183 -16.55 -17.86 7.42
C GLY A 183 -16.77 -18.56 6.07
N TYR A 184 -16.32 -17.97 4.96
CA TYR A 184 -16.42 -18.55 3.62
C TYR A 184 -15.22 -18.12 2.72
N PRO A 185 -14.88 -18.90 1.66
CA PRO A 185 -13.83 -18.51 0.72
C PRO A 185 -14.16 -17.22 -0.03
N ASN A 186 -13.23 -16.29 -0.08
CA ASN A 186 -13.32 -15.06 -0.87
C ASN A 186 -11.96 -14.79 -1.54
N PRO A 187 -11.61 -15.51 -2.59
CA PRO A 187 -10.34 -15.35 -3.28
C PRO A 187 -10.27 -14.02 -4.02
N ALA A 188 -9.07 -13.44 -4.08
CA ALA A 188 -8.82 -12.32 -4.97
C ALA A 188 -8.61 -12.84 -6.39
N LEU A 189 -9.27 -12.22 -7.36
CA LEU A 189 -9.28 -12.62 -8.77
C LEU A 189 -8.83 -11.44 -9.65
N PRO A 190 -8.27 -11.70 -10.83
CA PRO A 190 -8.04 -10.66 -11.83
C PRO A 190 -9.35 -10.02 -12.27
N THR A 191 -9.28 -8.74 -12.60
CA THR A 191 -10.41 -8.02 -13.23
C THR A 191 -10.48 -8.31 -14.74
N GLU A 192 -11.63 -7.99 -15.37
CA GLU A 192 -11.82 -8.16 -16.82
C GLU A 192 -10.92 -7.22 -17.64
N LYS A 193 -10.71 -5.99 -17.13
CA LYS A 193 -9.86 -4.99 -17.79
C LYS A 193 -8.66 -4.66 -16.93
N TYR A 194 -7.54 -4.30 -17.55
CA TYR A 194 -6.30 -3.93 -16.84
C TYR A 194 -5.89 -5.00 -15.83
N ASN A 195 -5.96 -6.25 -16.24
CA ASN A 195 -5.81 -7.43 -15.40
C ASN A 195 -4.34 -7.81 -15.14
N PHE A 196 -3.39 -7.20 -15.86
CA PHE A 196 -1.96 -7.45 -15.69
C PHE A 196 -1.13 -6.17 -15.68
N CYS A 197 0.06 -6.25 -15.11
CA CYS A 197 1.09 -5.24 -15.31
C CYS A 197 2.49 -5.86 -15.40
N TYR A 198 3.34 -5.26 -16.24
CA TYR A 198 4.78 -5.43 -16.13
C TYR A 198 5.33 -4.43 -15.13
N ARG A 199 6.28 -4.86 -14.31
CA ARG A 199 7.00 -4.00 -13.36
C ARG A 199 8.50 -4.21 -13.50
N PHE A 200 9.22 -3.10 -13.64
CA PHE A 200 10.67 -3.07 -13.77
C PHE A 200 11.22 -1.71 -13.35
N LEU A 201 12.52 -1.67 -13.16
CA LEU A 201 13.28 -0.46 -12.84
C LEU A 201 14.35 -0.28 -13.89
N ILE A 202 14.64 0.99 -14.23
CA ILE A 202 15.77 1.36 -15.09
C ILE A 202 16.58 2.43 -14.35
N PRO A 203 17.92 2.27 -14.23
CA PRO A 203 18.79 3.31 -13.69
C PRO A 203 18.69 4.60 -14.52
N THR A 204 18.53 5.74 -13.85
CA THR A 204 18.46 7.06 -14.52
C THR A 204 19.64 7.31 -15.43
N ALA A 205 20.84 6.89 -14.99
CA ALA A 205 22.07 7.03 -15.78
C ALA A 205 22.00 6.27 -17.11
N GLU A 206 21.32 5.12 -17.20
CA GLU A 206 21.18 4.37 -18.45
C GLU A 206 20.20 5.05 -19.44
N ILE A 207 19.21 5.77 -18.92
CA ILE A 207 18.28 6.56 -19.74
C ILE A 207 18.99 7.81 -20.24
N ALA A 208 19.75 8.48 -19.37
CA ALA A 208 20.47 9.73 -19.68
C ALA A 208 21.65 9.55 -20.65
N ALA A 209 22.31 8.38 -20.61
CA ALA A 209 23.49 8.12 -21.44
C ALA A 209 23.19 7.89 -22.93
N ASP A 210 21.95 7.62 -23.28
CA ASP A 210 21.53 7.32 -24.64
C ASP A 210 20.82 8.53 -25.28
N PRO A 211 21.32 9.09 -26.39
CA PRO A 211 20.71 10.25 -27.03
C PRO A 211 19.24 10.07 -27.42
N GLU A 212 18.79 8.84 -27.71
CA GLU A 212 17.39 8.56 -28.04
C GLU A 212 16.47 8.70 -26.82
N THR A 213 17.01 8.57 -25.60
CA THR A 213 16.23 8.54 -24.36
C THR A 213 16.57 9.66 -23.39
N ALA A 214 17.69 10.36 -23.55
CA ALA A 214 18.19 11.39 -22.62
C ALA A 214 17.16 12.48 -22.30
N ILE A 215 16.36 12.88 -23.28
CA ILE A 215 15.29 13.88 -23.13
C ILE A 215 14.30 13.54 -21.99
N TRP A 216 14.15 12.27 -21.67
CA TRP A 216 13.24 11.82 -20.62
C TRP A 216 13.75 12.06 -19.20
N THR A 217 15.04 12.39 -19.04
CA THR A 217 15.67 12.66 -17.75
C THR A 217 16.04 14.14 -17.58
N GLU A 218 15.97 14.95 -18.64
CA GLU A 218 16.27 16.37 -18.57
C GLU A 218 15.23 17.11 -17.71
N GLY A 219 15.69 17.73 -16.61
CA GLY A 219 14.82 18.45 -15.67
C GLY A 219 13.75 17.57 -15.00
N ASP A 220 13.96 16.25 -14.99
CA ASP A 220 13.00 15.26 -14.47
C ASP A 220 13.19 14.99 -12.96
N ASP A 221 13.23 16.04 -12.17
CA ASP A 221 13.24 15.92 -10.72
C ASP A 221 11.80 15.85 -10.19
N GLY A 222 11.44 14.67 -9.71
CA GLY A 222 10.12 14.45 -9.07
C GLY A 222 8.93 14.61 -10.04
N ARG A 223 9.03 14.12 -11.29
CA ARG A 223 7.92 14.12 -12.26
C ARG A 223 7.35 12.71 -12.43
N ILE A 224 6.03 12.55 -12.26
CA ILE A 224 5.31 11.35 -12.70
C ILE A 224 4.83 11.54 -14.14
N LYS A 225 5.05 10.53 -14.96
CA LYS A 225 4.59 10.45 -16.35
C LYS A 225 3.56 9.35 -16.47
N VAL A 226 2.42 9.64 -17.08
CA VAL A 226 1.36 8.67 -17.37
C VAL A 226 1.05 8.73 -18.85
N ILE A 227 1.43 7.70 -19.58
CA ILE A 227 1.27 7.60 -21.03
C ILE A 227 0.17 6.57 -21.31
N VAL A 228 -0.88 6.97 -22.00
CA VAL A 228 -2.10 6.20 -22.11
C VAL A 228 -2.53 5.97 -23.56
N THR A 229 -3.13 4.81 -23.77
CA THR A 229 -3.96 4.49 -24.92
C THR A 229 -5.06 3.52 -24.46
N GLU A 230 -5.99 3.18 -25.34
CA GLU A 230 -7.03 2.21 -25.01
C GLU A 230 -6.44 0.88 -24.54
N GLY A 231 -6.89 0.37 -23.41
CA GLY A 231 -6.46 -0.90 -22.81
C GLY A 231 -5.02 -0.96 -22.29
N ARG A 232 -4.23 0.13 -22.41
CA ARG A 232 -2.82 0.15 -21.96
C ARG A 232 -2.46 1.48 -21.31
N ARG A 233 -1.72 1.39 -20.21
CA ARG A 233 -1.24 2.55 -19.46
C ARG A 233 0.19 2.31 -18.98
N LEU A 234 1.08 3.24 -19.27
CA LEU A 234 2.44 3.24 -18.72
C LEU A 234 2.54 4.34 -17.65
N VAL A 235 2.77 3.94 -16.41
CA VAL A 235 3.05 4.87 -15.29
C VAL A 235 4.53 4.81 -15.00
N TRP A 236 5.17 5.99 -15.01
CA TRP A 236 6.61 6.13 -14.92
C TRP A 236 6.99 7.27 -13.98
N TYR A 237 7.77 7.00 -12.94
CA TYR A 237 8.22 8.00 -11.97
C TYR A 237 9.56 7.62 -11.33
N PRO A 238 10.36 8.62 -10.90
CA PRO A 238 11.64 8.37 -10.26
C PRO A 238 11.48 7.89 -8.81
N CYS A 239 12.50 7.19 -8.31
CA CYS A 239 12.66 6.81 -6.92
C CYS A 239 14.15 6.80 -6.55
N ARG A 240 14.48 6.56 -5.27
CA ARG A 240 15.86 6.51 -4.77
C ARG A 240 16.68 7.75 -5.13
N ASN A 241 16.24 8.93 -4.64
CA ASN A 241 16.89 10.22 -4.96
C ASN A 241 17.00 10.47 -6.47
N ASN A 242 16.01 10.08 -7.27
CA ASN A 242 16.01 10.12 -8.73
C ASN A 242 17.10 9.24 -9.42
N GLU A 243 17.73 8.32 -8.70
CA GLU A 243 18.75 7.43 -9.28
C GLU A 243 18.13 6.29 -10.11
N GLN A 244 16.86 5.97 -9.87
CA GLN A 244 16.14 4.94 -10.60
C GLN A 244 14.76 5.42 -11.03
N HIS A 245 14.32 4.97 -12.18
CA HIS A 245 12.95 5.12 -12.66
C HIS A 245 12.17 3.82 -12.50
N ASN A 246 11.00 3.92 -11.91
CA ASN A 246 10.05 2.83 -11.79
C ASN A 246 9.03 2.88 -12.91
N PHE A 247 8.73 1.73 -13.47
CA PHE A 247 7.74 1.54 -14.52
C PHE A 247 6.66 0.57 -14.05
N VAL A 248 5.41 0.97 -14.22
CA VAL A 248 4.23 0.13 -14.07
C VAL A 248 3.47 0.17 -15.39
N ALA A 249 3.67 -0.86 -16.18
CA ALA A 249 3.10 -0.99 -17.51
C ALA A 249 1.85 -1.87 -17.43
N ILE A 250 0.67 -1.24 -17.34
CA ILE A 250 -0.63 -1.88 -17.13
C ILE A 250 -1.27 -2.17 -18.48
N PHE A 251 -1.84 -3.35 -18.65
CA PHE A 251 -2.49 -3.77 -19.89
C PHE A 251 -3.63 -4.76 -19.64
N SER A 252 -4.45 -4.95 -20.65
CA SER A 252 -5.48 -5.98 -20.68
C SER A 252 -5.06 -7.11 -21.60
N THR A 253 -5.32 -8.36 -21.22
CA THR A 253 -5.15 -9.54 -22.05
C THR A 253 -6.27 -10.53 -21.78
N ASP A 254 -6.64 -11.30 -22.81
CA ASP A 254 -7.59 -12.42 -22.72
C ASP A 254 -6.89 -13.73 -22.29
N ASP A 255 -5.57 -13.70 -22.11
CA ASP A 255 -4.84 -14.86 -21.62
C ASP A 255 -5.39 -15.31 -20.27
N GLU A 256 -5.74 -16.58 -20.17
CA GLU A 256 -6.10 -17.18 -18.90
C GLU A 256 -4.92 -17.07 -17.92
N VAL A 257 -5.20 -16.61 -16.71
CA VAL A 257 -4.25 -16.65 -15.59
C VAL A 257 -4.03 -18.11 -15.20
N LYS A 258 -3.23 -18.84 -15.97
CA LYS A 258 -2.94 -20.27 -15.73
C LYS A 258 -2.35 -20.51 -14.34
N ASN A 259 -1.72 -19.49 -13.74
CA ASN A 259 -1.23 -19.56 -12.38
C ASN A 259 -1.10 -18.14 -11.80
N VAL A 260 -2.02 -17.73 -10.96
CA VAL A 260 -2.05 -16.41 -10.29
C VAL A 260 -0.76 -16.13 -9.49
N GLU A 261 0.02 -17.18 -9.24
CA GLU A 261 1.26 -17.13 -8.44
C GLU A 261 2.54 -17.16 -9.30
N ASP A 262 2.48 -17.36 -10.61
CA ASP A 262 3.65 -17.57 -11.46
C ASP A 262 4.19 -16.26 -12.10
N TYR A 263 4.37 -15.22 -11.28
CA TYR A 263 5.11 -14.00 -11.64
C TYR A 263 6.64 -14.17 -11.52
N ARG A 264 7.13 -15.42 -11.48
CA ARG A 264 8.55 -15.74 -11.26
C ARG A 264 9.30 -16.01 -12.55
N THR A 265 8.59 -16.37 -13.61
CA THR A 265 9.24 -16.63 -14.89
C THR A 265 9.79 -15.31 -15.42
N PRO A 266 11.12 -15.20 -15.63
CA PRO A 266 11.68 -14.05 -16.33
C PRO A 266 11.03 -13.94 -17.70
N LEU A 267 10.62 -12.72 -18.04
CA LEU A 267 10.07 -12.43 -19.34
C LEU A 267 11.10 -11.72 -20.21
N GLU A 268 11.11 -12.07 -21.48
CA GLU A 268 11.92 -11.37 -22.46
C GLU A 268 11.35 -9.96 -22.71
N VAL A 269 12.23 -8.99 -22.90
CA VAL A 269 11.84 -7.60 -23.19
C VAL A 269 10.99 -7.51 -24.47
N SER A 270 11.13 -8.46 -25.40
CA SER A 270 10.30 -8.58 -26.60
C SER A 270 8.80 -8.65 -26.31
N ALA A 271 8.40 -9.33 -25.24
CA ALA A 271 7.00 -9.40 -24.81
C ALA A 271 6.45 -8.03 -24.39
N LEU A 272 7.25 -7.26 -23.63
CA LEU A 272 6.90 -5.88 -23.27
C LEU A 272 6.77 -4.99 -24.51
N LEU A 273 7.72 -5.08 -25.44
CA LEU A 273 7.71 -4.26 -26.65
C LEU A 273 6.54 -4.61 -27.58
N GLU A 274 6.18 -5.88 -27.70
CA GLU A 274 4.99 -6.29 -28.49
C GLU A 274 3.70 -5.80 -27.83
N THR A 275 3.57 -5.92 -26.48
CA THR A 275 2.41 -5.40 -25.75
C THR A 275 2.27 -3.87 -25.93
N TYR A 276 3.36 -3.13 -25.96
CA TYR A 276 3.39 -1.66 -26.06
C TYR A 276 3.66 -1.15 -27.49
N LYS A 277 3.59 -2.01 -28.46
CA LYS A 277 3.73 -1.63 -29.89
C LYS A 277 2.72 -0.54 -30.24
N GLY A 278 3.19 0.46 -31.00
CA GLY A 278 2.41 1.66 -31.34
C GLY A 278 2.59 2.83 -30.36
N PHE A 279 3.31 2.63 -29.25
CA PHE A 279 3.77 3.76 -28.44
C PHE A 279 4.87 4.54 -29.18
N HIS A 280 5.06 5.79 -28.81
CA HIS A 280 6.03 6.67 -29.43
C HIS A 280 7.45 6.05 -29.42
N PRO A 281 8.24 6.19 -30.51
CA PRO A 281 9.54 5.54 -30.63
C PRO A 281 10.49 5.83 -29.46
N SER A 282 10.52 7.06 -28.93
CA SER A 282 11.38 7.42 -27.78
C SER A 282 10.95 6.70 -26.48
N VAL A 283 9.67 6.40 -26.30
CA VAL A 283 9.18 5.58 -25.17
C VAL A 283 9.63 4.13 -25.36
N LEU A 284 9.45 3.57 -26.55
CA LEU A 284 9.92 2.21 -26.86
C LEU A 284 11.43 2.07 -26.69
N ALA A 285 12.22 3.11 -27.03
CA ALA A 285 13.66 3.14 -26.80
C ALA A 285 14.01 3.03 -25.29
N VAL A 286 13.22 3.68 -24.41
CA VAL A 286 13.36 3.50 -22.96
C VAL A 286 12.95 2.08 -22.54
N LEU A 287 11.82 1.57 -23.02
CA LEU A 287 11.33 0.22 -22.66
C LEU A 287 12.30 -0.90 -23.06
N LYS A 288 13.08 -0.73 -24.13
CA LYS A 288 14.16 -1.67 -24.55
C LYS A 288 15.25 -1.85 -23.49
N LYS A 289 15.38 -0.91 -22.54
CA LYS A 289 16.37 -0.97 -21.45
C LYS A 289 15.85 -1.75 -20.24
N ALA A 290 14.59 -2.23 -20.27
CA ALA A 290 14.01 -2.99 -19.18
C ALA A 290 14.81 -4.27 -18.89
N ARG A 291 15.03 -4.54 -17.60
CA ARG A 291 15.70 -5.75 -17.11
C ARG A 291 14.87 -6.36 -16.00
N ASP A 292 15.08 -7.64 -15.71
CA ASP A 292 14.34 -8.38 -14.67
C ASP A 292 12.82 -8.21 -14.77
N LEU A 293 12.32 -8.18 -16.01
CA LEU A 293 10.92 -7.97 -16.34
C LEU A 293 10.06 -9.05 -15.70
N LYS A 294 9.01 -8.63 -14.99
CA LYS A 294 8.05 -9.54 -14.37
C LYS A 294 6.63 -9.09 -14.68
N GLN A 295 5.80 -10.09 -14.97
CA GLN A 295 4.37 -9.88 -15.14
C GLN A 295 3.64 -10.20 -13.85
N TRP A 296 2.73 -9.31 -13.46
CA TRP A 296 1.94 -9.44 -12.26
C TRP A 296 0.46 -9.41 -12.61
N PRO A 297 -0.33 -10.39 -12.17
CA PRO A 297 -1.77 -10.25 -12.21
C PRO A 297 -2.18 -9.15 -11.24
N LEU A 298 -3.14 -8.33 -11.67
CA LEU A 298 -3.76 -7.31 -10.85
C LEU A 298 -5.00 -7.90 -10.22
N LEU A 299 -4.89 -8.24 -8.94
CA LEU A 299 -5.91 -8.96 -8.21
C LEU A 299 -6.83 -8.01 -7.46
N PHE A 300 -8.10 -8.27 -7.56
CA PHE A 300 -9.15 -7.62 -6.82
C PHE A 300 -9.95 -8.62 -6.00
N ARG A 301 -10.40 -8.18 -4.84
CA ARG A 301 -11.39 -8.88 -4.01
C ARG A 301 -12.52 -7.91 -3.72
N ALA A 302 -13.76 -8.39 -3.77
CA ALA A 302 -14.90 -7.60 -3.32
C ALA A 302 -14.70 -7.18 -1.84
N PRO A 303 -15.11 -5.96 -1.46
CA PRO A 303 -15.02 -5.53 -0.08
C PRO A 303 -15.63 -6.52 0.91
N LEU A 304 -14.94 -6.73 2.02
CA LEU A 304 -15.36 -7.68 3.04
C LEU A 304 -16.47 -7.08 3.92
N PRO A 305 -17.41 -7.90 4.42
CA PRO A 305 -18.47 -7.42 5.30
C PRO A 305 -17.97 -7.08 6.71
N THR A 306 -16.83 -7.64 7.11
CA THR A 306 -16.17 -7.41 8.40
C THR A 306 -14.67 -7.68 8.29
N TRP A 307 -13.88 -7.00 9.14
CA TRP A 307 -12.43 -7.15 9.20
C TRP A 307 -11.94 -7.80 10.48
N ARG A 308 -12.85 -8.23 11.31
CA ARG A 308 -12.53 -8.82 12.61
C ARG A 308 -13.41 -9.99 12.99
N ARG A 309 -12.85 -10.88 13.79
CA ARG A 309 -13.57 -11.95 14.49
C ARG A 309 -12.82 -12.30 15.76
N GLY A 310 -13.51 -12.33 16.92
CA GLY A 310 -12.86 -12.60 18.19
C GLY A 310 -11.60 -11.73 18.40
N LYS A 311 -10.46 -12.38 18.55
CA LYS A 311 -9.14 -11.74 18.73
C LYS A 311 -8.33 -11.61 17.43
N LEU A 312 -8.96 -11.73 16.27
CA LEU A 312 -8.32 -11.62 14.96
C LEU A 312 -8.82 -10.37 14.22
N ALA A 313 -7.91 -9.55 13.73
CA ALA A 313 -8.19 -8.39 12.88
C ALA A 313 -7.39 -8.44 11.59
N LEU A 314 -7.98 -7.98 10.48
CA LEU A 314 -7.33 -7.84 9.17
C LEU A 314 -6.78 -6.42 8.99
N LEU A 315 -5.69 -6.28 8.22
CA LEU A 315 -5.04 -5.01 7.94
C LEU A 315 -4.40 -5.01 6.53
N GLY A 316 -4.51 -3.89 5.82
CA GLY A 316 -3.92 -3.70 4.49
C GLY A 316 -4.53 -4.65 3.44
N ASP A 317 -3.71 -5.18 2.53
CA ASP A 317 -4.19 -6.07 1.44
C ASP A 317 -4.88 -7.35 1.93
N ALA A 318 -4.72 -7.73 3.19
CA ALA A 318 -5.51 -8.82 3.78
C ALA A 318 -6.99 -8.43 3.90
N ALA A 319 -7.27 -7.17 4.19
CA ALA A 319 -8.61 -6.62 4.31
C ALA A 319 -9.16 -6.07 2.98
N HIS A 320 -8.35 -5.28 2.25
CA HIS A 320 -8.79 -4.47 1.12
C HIS A 320 -7.78 -4.41 -0.04
N PRO A 321 -7.43 -5.57 -0.67
CA PRO A 321 -6.55 -5.54 -1.84
C PRO A 321 -7.18 -4.71 -2.95
N MET A 322 -6.41 -3.81 -3.57
CA MET A 322 -6.91 -2.89 -4.58
C MET A 322 -5.94 -2.75 -5.74
N LEU A 323 -6.47 -2.37 -6.90
CA LEU A 323 -5.69 -2.10 -8.09
C LEU A 323 -4.87 -0.82 -7.94
N PRO A 324 -3.79 -0.64 -8.71
CA PRO A 324 -2.85 0.47 -8.49
C PRO A 324 -3.33 1.83 -9.04
N HIS A 325 -4.54 1.94 -9.58
CA HIS A 325 -5.00 3.11 -10.35
C HIS A 325 -5.07 4.40 -9.53
N GLN A 326 -5.33 4.33 -8.23
CA GLN A 326 -5.35 5.49 -7.32
C GLN A 326 -4.06 5.66 -6.51
N GLY A 327 -3.10 4.71 -6.60
CA GLY A 327 -1.88 4.72 -5.80
C GLY A 327 -2.12 4.59 -4.29
N GLN A 328 -3.29 4.13 -3.86
CA GLN A 328 -3.74 4.19 -2.46
C GLN A 328 -3.48 2.92 -1.64
N GLY A 329 -3.16 1.76 -2.24
CA GLY A 329 -3.05 0.50 -1.49
C GLY A 329 -2.10 0.58 -0.28
N GLY A 330 -0.89 1.11 -0.49
CA GLY A 330 0.06 1.32 0.61
C GLY A 330 -0.39 2.39 1.60
N ALA A 331 -1.00 3.48 1.11
CA ALA A 331 -1.49 4.56 1.97
C ALA A 331 -2.63 4.08 2.88
N GLN A 332 -3.56 3.28 2.36
CA GLN A 332 -4.65 2.71 3.15
C GLN A 332 -4.13 1.73 4.22
N ALA A 333 -3.12 0.92 3.91
CA ALA A 333 -2.50 0.05 4.89
C ALA A 333 -1.79 0.82 6.02
N ILE A 334 -1.21 1.98 5.72
CA ILE A 334 -0.60 2.87 6.72
C ILE A 334 -1.69 3.57 7.54
N GLU A 335 -2.78 4.03 6.92
CA GLU A 335 -3.95 4.54 7.66
C GLU A 335 -4.51 3.49 8.64
N ASP A 336 -4.61 2.22 8.22
CA ASP A 336 -5.04 1.13 9.09
C ASP A 336 -4.11 0.98 10.30
N ALA A 337 -2.80 0.98 10.06
CA ALA A 337 -1.81 0.87 11.12
C ALA A 337 -1.89 2.03 12.13
N LEU A 338 -2.06 3.26 11.64
CA LEU A 338 -2.24 4.44 12.48
C LEU A 338 -3.53 4.35 13.29
N ALA A 339 -4.66 4.01 12.64
CA ALA A 339 -5.95 3.85 13.31
C ALA A 339 -5.87 2.78 14.41
N LEU A 340 -5.34 1.60 14.07
CA LEU A 340 -5.24 0.48 15.00
C LEU A 340 -4.35 0.84 16.20
N GLY A 341 -3.18 1.43 15.98
CA GLY A 341 -2.27 1.83 17.06
C GLY A 341 -2.91 2.86 17.99
N LEU A 342 -3.50 3.93 17.43
CA LEU A 342 -4.17 4.97 18.23
C LEU A 342 -5.35 4.43 19.02
N LEU A 343 -6.24 3.69 18.37
CA LEU A 343 -7.44 3.14 19.00
C LEU A 343 -7.13 2.08 20.07
N LEU A 344 -6.02 1.37 19.97
CA LEU A 344 -5.58 0.42 20.99
C LEU A 344 -4.74 1.05 22.11
N THR A 345 -4.43 2.34 22.05
CA THR A 345 -3.73 3.02 23.13
C THR A 345 -4.51 2.92 24.44
N GLY A 346 -3.86 2.36 25.46
CA GLY A 346 -4.50 2.10 26.77
C GLY A 346 -5.54 1.02 26.76
N ALA A 347 -5.67 0.24 25.67
CA ALA A 347 -6.61 -0.87 25.62
C ALA A 347 -6.21 -2.00 26.59
N MET A 348 -7.21 -2.57 27.23
CA MET A 348 -7.13 -3.75 28.10
C MET A 348 -7.89 -4.90 27.44
N PRO A 349 -7.68 -6.17 27.87
CA PRO A 349 -8.40 -7.32 27.29
C PRO A 349 -9.92 -7.12 27.26
N GLU A 350 -10.49 -6.49 28.28
CA GLU A 350 -11.93 -6.25 28.44
C GLU A 350 -12.45 -5.20 27.44
N THR A 351 -11.62 -4.25 27.00
CA THR A 351 -11.99 -3.20 26.06
C THR A 351 -11.59 -3.53 24.63
N LEU A 352 -10.89 -4.65 24.38
CA LEU A 352 -10.37 -4.99 23.07
C LEU A 352 -11.46 -5.02 22.00
N GLN A 353 -12.61 -5.63 22.30
CA GLN A 353 -13.69 -5.77 21.31
C GLN A 353 -14.31 -4.43 20.92
N SER A 354 -14.49 -3.49 21.85
CA SER A 354 -14.97 -2.14 21.54
C SER A 354 -13.95 -1.39 20.70
N ARG A 355 -12.65 -1.49 21.02
CA ARG A 355 -11.57 -0.87 20.25
C ARG A 355 -11.47 -1.40 18.82
N LEU A 356 -11.59 -2.71 18.63
CA LEU A 356 -11.63 -3.33 17.31
C LEU A 356 -12.90 -2.94 16.53
N SER A 357 -14.03 -2.71 17.22
CA SER A 357 -15.24 -2.17 16.58
C SER A 357 -15.03 -0.75 16.08
N LEU A 358 -14.34 0.12 16.86
CA LEU A 358 -13.99 1.46 16.41
C LEU A 358 -13.04 1.42 15.19
N TYR A 359 -12.05 0.54 15.22
CA TYR A 359 -11.12 0.34 14.10
C TYR A 359 -11.86 -0.01 12.81
N GLU A 360 -12.72 -1.04 12.87
CA GLU A 360 -13.53 -1.47 11.74
C GLU A 360 -14.47 -0.35 11.28
N GLY A 361 -15.18 0.30 12.19
CA GLY A 361 -16.11 1.39 11.87
C GLY A 361 -15.44 2.59 11.21
N LEU A 362 -14.20 2.87 11.58
CA LEU A 362 -13.42 3.97 10.99
C LEU A 362 -12.89 3.64 9.61
N ARG A 363 -12.48 2.37 9.39
CA ARG A 363 -11.68 2.00 8.23
C ARG A 363 -12.43 1.28 7.12
N LEU A 364 -13.38 0.39 7.45
CA LEU A 364 -14.02 -0.51 6.50
C LEU A 364 -14.66 0.24 5.34
N ASN A 365 -15.54 1.20 5.63
CA ASN A 365 -16.28 1.91 4.59
C ASN A 365 -15.36 2.76 3.72
N ARG A 366 -14.41 3.49 4.33
CA ARG A 366 -13.45 4.30 3.59
C ARG A 366 -12.60 3.47 2.65
N ALA A 367 -11.97 2.41 3.14
CA ALA A 367 -11.11 1.57 2.32
C ALA A 367 -11.90 0.83 1.23
N SER A 368 -13.13 0.41 1.53
CA SER A 368 -14.03 -0.23 0.54
C SER A 368 -14.42 0.73 -0.59
N ALA A 369 -14.71 2.00 -0.28
CA ALA A 369 -14.95 3.01 -1.31
C ALA A 369 -13.71 3.18 -2.20
N ILE A 370 -12.51 3.30 -1.60
CA ILE A 370 -11.25 3.45 -2.33
C ILE A 370 -10.90 2.18 -3.13
N GLN A 371 -11.25 0.99 -2.67
CA GLN A 371 -11.14 -0.24 -3.48
C GLN A 371 -11.94 -0.09 -4.80
N HIS A 372 -13.17 0.41 -4.73
CA HIS A 372 -13.99 0.64 -5.92
C HIS A 372 -13.41 1.73 -6.81
N PHE A 373 -12.92 2.84 -6.24
CA PHE A 373 -12.23 3.89 -7.00
C PHE A 373 -11.00 3.36 -7.73
N SER A 374 -10.30 2.41 -7.11
CA SER A 374 -9.10 1.81 -7.69
C SER A 374 -9.40 0.76 -8.76
N ASN A 375 -10.60 0.15 -8.76
CA ASN A 375 -10.94 -0.95 -9.64
C ASN A 375 -11.40 -0.55 -11.03
N ALA A 376 -12.39 0.31 -11.10
CA ALA A 376 -13.03 0.65 -12.39
C ALA A 376 -12.10 1.48 -13.29
N GLY A 377 -10.93 1.89 -12.76
CA GLY A 377 -10.11 2.86 -13.44
C GLY A 377 -10.87 4.19 -13.58
N GLN A 378 -10.24 5.20 -14.14
CA GLN A 378 -10.89 6.51 -14.35
C GLN A 378 -11.86 6.50 -15.55
N ASP A 379 -11.98 5.37 -16.26
CA ASP A 379 -12.68 5.25 -17.53
C ASP A 379 -14.18 4.86 -17.37
N GLU A 380 -14.62 4.52 -16.15
CA GLU A 380 -16.00 4.08 -15.85
C GLU A 380 -16.60 4.77 -14.61
N PRO A 381 -16.77 6.11 -14.63
CA PRO A 381 -17.15 6.89 -13.43
C PRO A 381 -18.52 6.53 -12.87
N GLU A 382 -19.46 6.09 -13.71
CA GLU A 382 -20.82 5.72 -13.27
C GLU A 382 -20.80 4.42 -12.46
N LYS A 383 -20.04 3.41 -12.89
CA LYS A 383 -19.86 2.16 -12.14
C LYS A 383 -19.17 2.38 -10.81
N ILE A 384 -18.18 3.28 -10.77
CA ILE A 384 -17.52 3.69 -9.53
C ILE A 384 -18.55 4.27 -8.56
N ARG A 385 -19.38 5.21 -9.04
CA ARG A 385 -20.36 5.89 -8.19
C ARG A 385 -21.39 4.93 -7.61
N GLU A 386 -21.93 4.04 -8.42
CA GLU A 386 -22.89 3.03 -7.95
C GLU A 386 -22.26 2.09 -6.90
N ALA A 387 -21.08 1.57 -7.17
CA ALA A 387 -20.40 0.64 -6.29
C ALA A 387 -19.95 1.29 -4.97
N ALA A 388 -19.39 2.50 -5.03
CA ALA A 388 -18.92 3.24 -3.86
C ALA A 388 -20.07 3.80 -3.00
N GLY A 389 -21.22 4.08 -3.61
CA GLY A 389 -22.42 4.56 -2.91
C GLY A 389 -22.96 3.60 -1.86
N LYS A 390 -22.48 2.35 -1.82
CA LYS A 390 -22.78 1.39 -0.74
C LYS A 390 -21.97 1.66 0.53
N TYR A 391 -20.88 2.41 0.43
CA TYR A 391 -19.93 2.65 1.51
C TYR A 391 -19.81 4.11 1.91
N MET A 392 -20.41 5.02 1.14
CA MET A 392 -20.43 6.45 1.41
C MET A 392 -21.65 7.09 0.77
N ASP A 393 -21.98 8.32 1.20
CA ASP A 393 -23.06 9.10 0.59
C ASP A 393 -22.79 9.31 -0.91
N ALA A 394 -23.77 8.99 -1.75
CA ALA A 394 -23.61 8.99 -3.22
C ALA A 394 -23.24 10.37 -3.80
N ASP A 395 -23.70 11.45 -3.18
CA ASP A 395 -23.39 12.82 -3.55
C ASP A 395 -21.98 13.26 -3.16
N LYS A 396 -21.33 12.55 -2.22
CA LYS A 396 -19.94 12.77 -1.81
C LYS A 396 -18.92 11.90 -2.58
N VAL A 397 -19.40 11.02 -3.47
CA VAL A 397 -18.48 10.25 -4.33
C VAL A 397 -17.74 11.19 -5.28
N PRO A 398 -16.39 11.20 -5.28
CA PRO A 398 -15.60 12.06 -6.14
C PRO A 398 -15.97 11.92 -7.63
N LYS A 399 -16.03 13.03 -8.37
CA LYS A 399 -16.50 13.10 -9.76
C LYS A 399 -15.38 13.35 -10.77
N ASN A 400 -14.24 13.85 -10.29
CA ASN A 400 -13.12 14.25 -11.12
C ASN A 400 -11.79 13.99 -10.39
N PRO A 401 -10.63 14.03 -11.07
CA PRO A 401 -9.33 13.74 -10.46
C PRO A 401 -9.00 14.62 -9.25
N GLU A 402 -9.39 15.88 -9.23
CA GLU A 402 -9.13 16.79 -8.11
C GLU A 402 -9.92 16.37 -6.86
N GLU A 403 -11.20 16.07 -7.01
CA GLU A 403 -12.03 15.57 -5.90
C GLU A 403 -11.51 14.22 -5.38
N PHE A 404 -10.96 13.33 -6.25
CA PHE A 404 -10.30 12.11 -5.80
C PHE A 404 -9.03 12.40 -4.99
N PHE A 405 -8.22 13.39 -5.37
CA PHE A 405 -7.08 13.83 -4.58
C PHE A 405 -7.52 14.39 -3.23
N GLU A 406 -8.54 15.23 -3.20
CA GLU A 406 -9.10 15.79 -1.96
C GLU A 406 -9.60 14.69 -1.02
N PHE A 407 -10.40 13.77 -1.53
CA PHE A 407 -10.90 12.64 -0.74
C PHE A 407 -9.79 11.75 -0.21
N ASN A 408 -8.80 11.44 -1.05
CA ASN A 408 -7.72 10.55 -0.66
C ASN A 408 -6.70 11.24 0.24
N PHE A 409 -6.18 12.41 -0.15
CA PHE A 409 -5.03 13.08 0.49
C PHE A 409 -5.44 13.91 1.69
N GLY A 410 -6.65 14.51 1.67
CA GLY A 410 -7.16 15.35 2.74
C GLY A 410 -7.56 14.59 4.00
N TYR A 411 -7.78 13.28 3.91
CA TYR A 411 -8.23 12.49 5.05
C TYR A 411 -7.20 12.43 6.19
N ASP A 412 -7.66 12.68 7.41
CA ASP A 412 -6.86 12.67 8.63
C ASP A 412 -7.32 11.55 9.58
N VAL A 413 -6.76 10.36 9.38
CA VAL A 413 -7.06 9.17 10.22
C VAL A 413 -6.70 9.39 11.69
N ILE A 414 -5.70 10.26 11.98
CA ILE A 414 -5.26 10.54 13.35
C ILE A 414 -6.34 11.34 14.09
N HIS A 415 -6.88 12.35 13.42
CA HIS A 415 -7.98 13.15 13.94
C HIS A 415 -9.23 12.31 14.18
N ASP A 416 -9.63 11.52 13.21
CA ASP A 416 -10.83 10.71 13.31
C ASP A 416 -10.71 9.61 14.34
N ALA A 417 -9.54 8.98 14.48
CA ALA A 417 -9.27 8.02 15.54
C ALA A 417 -9.36 8.66 16.93
N LYS A 418 -8.82 9.88 17.09
CA LYS A 418 -8.96 10.67 18.32
C LYS A 418 -10.42 10.91 18.66
N LEU A 419 -11.20 11.44 17.70
CA LEU A 419 -12.63 11.71 17.90
C LEU A 419 -13.43 10.45 18.22
N ALA A 420 -13.15 9.34 17.55
CA ALA A 420 -13.81 8.07 17.80
C ALA A 420 -13.54 7.57 19.22
N LEU A 421 -12.28 7.69 19.67
CA LEU A 421 -11.88 7.24 21.00
C LEU A 421 -12.41 8.15 22.12
N GLN A 422 -12.49 9.45 21.89
CA GLN A 422 -13.05 10.41 22.85
C GLN A 422 -14.55 10.17 23.13
N LYS A 423 -15.28 9.55 22.21
CA LYS A 423 -16.68 9.15 22.44
C LYS A 423 -16.79 8.04 23.49
N GLU A 424 -15.82 7.13 23.56
CA GLU A 424 -15.79 6.05 24.56
C GLU A 424 -15.06 6.46 25.84
N VAL A 425 -14.02 7.30 25.71
CA VAL A 425 -13.18 7.76 26.81
C VAL A 425 -13.12 9.29 26.78
N PRO A 426 -14.08 9.99 27.41
CA PRO A 426 -14.10 11.44 27.42
C PRO A 426 -12.79 12.04 27.92
N GLY A 427 -12.27 13.03 27.17
CA GLY A 427 -10.99 13.67 27.50
C GLY A 427 -9.74 12.89 27.10
N TRP A 428 -9.88 11.77 26.38
CA TRP A 428 -8.73 11.05 25.86
C TRP A 428 -7.93 11.92 24.88
N GLU A 429 -6.62 11.92 25.05
CA GLU A 429 -5.70 12.59 24.15
C GLU A 429 -4.65 11.61 23.64
N VAL A 430 -4.11 11.89 22.45
CA VAL A 430 -2.98 11.12 21.92
C VAL A 430 -1.82 11.23 22.89
N PRO A 431 -1.20 10.12 23.34
CA PRO A 431 -0.06 10.19 24.24
C PRO A 431 1.06 11.05 23.67
N GLU A 432 1.65 11.92 24.49
CA GLU A 432 2.69 12.88 24.08
C GLU A 432 3.83 12.24 23.30
N LYS A 433 4.22 11.02 23.66
CA LYS A 433 5.33 10.30 23.04
C LYS A 433 4.92 9.31 21.95
N PHE A 434 3.63 9.28 21.55
CA PHE A 434 3.18 8.43 20.45
C PHE A 434 3.84 8.84 19.13
N PHE A 435 3.94 10.13 18.90
CA PHE A 435 4.62 10.73 17.76
C PHE A 435 5.94 11.38 18.18
N GLU A 436 6.92 11.44 17.27
CA GLU A 436 8.18 12.18 17.46
C GLU A 436 7.99 13.68 17.20
N SER A 437 6.99 14.03 16.40
CA SER A 437 6.60 15.40 16.10
C SER A 437 5.10 15.48 15.89
N GLU A 438 4.53 16.66 16.09
CA GLU A 438 3.10 16.88 15.86
C GLU A 438 2.73 16.65 14.39
N PRO A 439 1.72 15.81 14.11
CA PRO A 439 1.21 15.63 12.74
C PRO A 439 0.67 16.94 12.19
N ARG A 440 1.25 17.42 11.10
CA ARG A 440 0.85 18.67 10.48
C ARG A 440 -0.50 18.53 9.78
N ARG A 441 -1.36 19.52 9.95
CA ARG A 441 -2.57 19.71 9.15
C ARG A 441 -2.27 20.66 8.01
N GLY A 442 -2.86 20.41 6.85
CA GLY A 442 -2.82 21.34 5.73
C GLY A 442 -3.88 22.43 5.84
N THR A 443 -3.98 23.21 4.77
CA THR A 443 -5.02 24.23 4.60
C THR A 443 -6.34 23.65 4.08
N TYR A 444 -6.36 22.37 3.71
CA TYR A 444 -7.57 21.66 3.31
C TYR A 444 -8.48 21.47 4.53
N PRO A 445 -9.76 21.82 4.45
CA PRO A 445 -10.71 21.85 5.57
C PRO A 445 -11.04 20.46 6.15
#